data_6dff5895dca2ab902e2ab74ac2b71e10
#
_entry.id   6dff5895dca2ab902e2ab74ac2b71e10
#
_cell.length_a   1.000
_cell.length_b   1.000
_cell.length_c   1.000
_cell.angle_alpha   90.00
_cell.angle_beta   90.00
_cell.angle_gamma   90.00
#
_symmetry.space_group_name_H-M   'P 1'
#
loop_
_entity.id
_entity.type
_entity.pdbx_description
1 polymer ?
#
loop_
_entity_poly.entity_id
_entity_poly.type
_entity_poly.pdbx_seq_one_letter_code
_entity_poly.pdbx_strand_id
1 'polypeptide(L)'
;TAELAPADRRLYAIRDVTATVESIPLITASILSKKLAAGLDALVMDVKTGSGAFMPTQDQSIALAKNIVAVADENGVKTSALVTDMNQVLGLNVGNGLEVLETIRYLRNEKVDPRLDQVTVSLGGELLFIGGIVDSAEDGRARIRNARKDGSAAEYFAKMVQALGGPTDLIEHSE
;
A
#
# COMPACT_ATOMS: atom_id res chain seq x y z
N THR A 1 -3.52 0.83 14.71
CA THR A 1 -2.61 -0.36 14.68
C THR A 1 -2.21 -0.81 16.08
N ALA A 2 -2.06 0.10 17.03
CA ALA A 2 -1.65 -0.22 18.40
C ALA A 2 -2.67 -1.12 19.14
N GLU A 3 -3.94 -0.98 18.84
CA GLU A 3 -5.04 -1.78 19.40
C GLU A 3 -5.24 -3.09 18.64
N LEU A 4 -4.98 -3.09 17.31
CA LEU A 4 -5.14 -4.27 16.47
C LEU A 4 -4.08 -5.35 16.73
N ALA A 5 -2.84 -4.98 17.02
CA ALA A 5 -1.73 -5.92 17.28
C ALA A 5 -0.83 -5.41 18.43
N PRO A 6 -1.32 -5.44 19.68
CA PRO A 6 -0.60 -4.86 20.82
C PRO A 6 0.72 -5.60 21.14
N ALA A 7 0.80 -6.89 20.86
CA ALA A 7 2.03 -7.66 21.02
C ALA A 7 3.12 -7.21 20.02
N ASP A 8 2.74 -7.00 18.76
CA ASP A 8 3.65 -6.50 17.73
C ASP A 8 4.19 -5.10 18.10
N ARG A 9 3.35 -4.22 18.62
CA ARG A 9 3.79 -2.90 19.10
C ARG A 9 4.93 -3.00 20.12
N ARG A 10 4.80 -3.91 21.09
CA ARG A 10 5.83 -4.12 22.12
C ARG A 10 7.12 -4.71 21.54
N LEU A 11 6.98 -5.71 20.69
CA LEU A 11 8.12 -6.35 20.00
C LEU A 11 8.85 -5.35 19.10
N TYR A 12 8.11 -4.55 18.33
CA TYR A 12 8.71 -3.58 17.44
C TYR A 12 9.52 -2.51 18.19
N ALA A 13 9.02 -2.03 19.33
CA ALA A 13 9.75 -1.09 20.19
C ALA A 13 11.10 -1.66 20.69
N ILE A 14 11.17 -2.97 20.94
CA ILE A 14 12.42 -3.65 21.30
C ILE A 14 13.34 -3.80 20.08
N ARG A 15 12.78 -4.17 18.93
CA ARG A 15 13.53 -4.32 17.67
C ARG A 15 14.20 -3.02 17.24
N ASP A 16 13.53 -1.89 17.45
CA ASP A 16 14.04 -0.57 17.10
C ASP A 16 15.35 -0.25 17.86
N VAL A 17 15.39 -0.54 19.16
CA VAL A 17 16.58 -0.28 19.99
C VAL A 17 17.66 -1.37 19.93
N THR A 18 17.33 -2.55 19.41
CA THR A 18 18.27 -3.69 19.30
C THR A 18 18.85 -3.89 17.90
N ALA A 19 18.57 -2.98 16.97
CA ALA A 19 19.01 -3.04 15.57
C ALA A 19 18.62 -4.36 14.86
N THR A 20 17.43 -4.90 15.16
CA THR A 20 16.90 -6.13 14.53
C THR A 20 15.72 -5.84 13.59
N VAL A 21 15.53 -4.59 13.17
CA VAL A 21 14.44 -4.18 12.28
C VAL A 21 14.55 -4.84 10.90
N GLU A 22 15.75 -5.03 10.38
CA GLU A 22 16.01 -5.55 9.02
C GLU A 22 15.86 -7.08 8.88
N SER A 23 15.53 -7.80 9.95
CA SER A 23 15.34 -9.24 9.93
C SER A 23 14.08 -9.62 9.13
N ILE A 24 14.23 -10.32 8.00
CA ILE A 24 13.11 -10.75 7.14
C ILE A 24 12.03 -11.51 7.92
N PRO A 25 12.31 -12.51 8.76
CA PRO A 25 11.28 -13.19 9.53
C PRO A 25 10.50 -12.26 10.48
N LEU A 26 11.21 -11.31 11.12
CA LEU A 26 10.58 -10.37 12.04
C LEU A 26 9.79 -9.28 11.30
N ILE A 27 10.23 -8.85 10.13
CA ILE A 27 9.45 -7.95 9.25
C ILE A 27 8.14 -8.64 8.84
N THR A 28 8.26 -9.88 8.35
CA THR A 28 7.11 -10.67 7.92
C THR A 28 6.10 -10.88 9.05
N ALA A 29 6.55 -11.30 10.23
CA ALA A 29 5.70 -11.48 11.39
C ALA A 29 5.00 -10.19 11.82
N SER A 30 5.72 -9.07 11.86
CA SER A 30 5.17 -7.76 12.20
C SER A 30 4.12 -7.28 11.20
N ILE A 31 4.35 -7.43 9.90
CA ILE A 31 3.40 -7.06 8.85
C ILE A 31 2.16 -7.95 8.92
N LEU A 32 2.35 -9.26 8.89
CA LEU A 32 1.24 -10.22 8.77
C LEU A 32 0.39 -10.31 10.02
N SER A 33 0.95 -10.12 11.23
CA SER A 33 0.14 -10.07 12.45
C SER A 33 -1.00 -9.06 12.37
N LYS A 34 -0.76 -7.90 11.75
CA LYS A 34 -1.77 -6.85 11.54
C LYS A 34 -2.74 -7.18 10.42
N LYS A 35 -2.24 -7.77 9.33
CA LYS A 35 -3.05 -8.14 8.17
C LYS A 35 -3.99 -9.30 8.46
N LEU A 36 -3.49 -10.32 9.14
CA LEU A 36 -4.30 -11.46 9.57
C LEU A 36 -5.35 -11.05 10.61
N ALA A 37 -4.98 -10.19 11.58
CA ALA A 37 -5.93 -9.66 12.55
C ALA A 37 -7.04 -8.81 11.93
N ALA A 38 -6.79 -8.17 10.79
CA ALA A 38 -7.80 -7.40 10.05
C ALA A 38 -8.78 -8.28 9.26
N GLY A 39 -8.51 -9.57 9.07
CA GLY A 39 -9.41 -10.52 8.39
C GLY A 39 -9.54 -10.23 6.89
N LEU A 40 -8.43 -10.13 6.18
CA LEU A 40 -8.41 -9.80 4.75
C LEU A 40 -8.74 -11.03 3.89
N ASP A 41 -9.53 -10.84 2.81
CA ASP A 41 -9.79 -11.85 1.79
C ASP A 41 -8.62 -12.00 0.80
N ALA A 42 -7.94 -10.89 0.50
CA ALA A 42 -6.78 -10.84 -0.38
C ALA A 42 -5.83 -9.72 0.04
N LEU A 43 -4.55 -9.84 -0.31
CA LEU A 43 -3.52 -8.87 0.03
C LEU A 43 -2.55 -8.68 -1.14
N VAL A 44 -2.31 -7.43 -1.52
CA VAL A 44 -1.19 -7.07 -2.39
C VAL A 44 -0.18 -6.27 -1.58
N MET A 45 1.07 -6.71 -1.62
CA MET A 45 2.18 -6.03 -0.96
C MET A 45 3.00 -5.23 -1.95
N ASP A 46 3.25 -3.98 -1.62
CA ASP A 46 4.27 -3.15 -2.27
C ASP A 46 5.58 -3.30 -1.50
N VAL A 47 6.53 -4.03 -2.06
CA VAL A 47 7.85 -4.27 -1.45
C VAL A 47 8.86 -3.37 -2.13
N LYS A 48 9.39 -2.43 -1.37
CA LYS A 48 10.33 -1.43 -1.88
C LYS A 48 11.74 -1.98 -2.05
N THR A 49 12.43 -1.57 -3.12
CA THR A 49 13.85 -1.82 -3.36
C THR A 49 14.57 -0.52 -3.68
N GLY A 50 15.83 -0.41 -3.34
CA GLY A 50 16.65 0.78 -3.60
C GLY A 50 17.14 1.48 -2.34
N SER A 51 17.79 2.62 -2.52
CA SER A 51 18.51 3.34 -1.45
C SER A 51 17.62 3.85 -0.30
N GLY A 52 16.32 4.02 -0.55
CA GLY A 52 15.34 4.42 0.47
C GLY A 52 14.65 3.24 1.16
N ALA A 53 14.90 2.01 0.73
CA ALA A 53 14.24 0.82 1.25
C ALA A 53 15.02 0.13 2.37
N PHE A 54 14.33 -0.62 3.24
CA PHE A 54 14.99 -1.53 4.20
C PHE A 54 15.78 -2.63 3.50
N MET A 55 15.34 -3.06 2.31
CA MET A 55 16.04 -4.02 1.45
C MET A 55 16.62 -3.25 0.26
N PRO A 56 17.89 -2.81 0.32
CA PRO A 56 18.46 -1.94 -0.70
C PRO A 56 18.70 -2.65 -2.04
N THR A 57 18.85 -3.97 -2.04
CA THR A 57 19.05 -4.73 -3.27
C THR A 57 17.78 -5.44 -3.73
N GLN A 58 17.66 -5.63 -5.03
CA GLN A 58 16.53 -6.33 -5.63
C GLN A 58 16.38 -7.76 -5.09
N ASP A 59 17.51 -8.48 -4.92
CA ASP A 59 17.49 -9.86 -4.41
C ASP A 59 16.94 -9.94 -2.98
N GLN A 60 17.32 -9.00 -2.11
CA GLN A 60 16.79 -8.91 -0.75
C GLN A 60 15.29 -8.59 -0.74
N SER A 61 14.85 -7.66 -1.58
CA SER A 61 13.44 -7.29 -1.72
C SER A 61 12.61 -8.47 -2.25
N ILE A 62 13.13 -9.22 -3.22
CA ILE A 62 12.50 -10.45 -3.73
C ILE A 62 12.42 -11.53 -2.63
N ALA A 63 13.48 -11.69 -1.84
CA ALA A 63 13.49 -12.64 -0.73
C ALA A 63 12.43 -12.28 0.33
N LEU A 64 12.33 -11.00 0.69
CA LEU A 64 11.28 -10.51 1.59
C LEU A 64 9.88 -10.72 1.00
N ALA A 65 9.67 -10.37 -0.27
CA ALA A 65 8.39 -10.54 -0.96
C ALA A 65 7.95 -12.01 -0.95
N LYS A 66 8.83 -12.93 -1.33
CA LYS A 66 8.57 -14.38 -1.32
C LYS A 66 8.22 -14.89 0.08
N ASN A 67 8.92 -14.43 1.10
CA ASN A 67 8.66 -14.84 2.49
C ASN A 67 7.29 -14.35 2.97
N ILE A 68 6.92 -13.09 2.68
CA ILE A 68 5.61 -12.54 3.04
C ILE A 68 4.49 -13.32 2.33
N VAL A 69 4.61 -13.55 1.03
CA VAL A 69 3.61 -14.28 0.24
C VAL A 69 3.42 -15.70 0.78
N ALA A 70 4.52 -16.44 0.95
CA ALA A 70 4.46 -17.81 1.43
C ALA A 70 3.77 -17.92 2.80
N VAL A 71 4.16 -17.09 3.78
CA VAL A 71 3.56 -17.11 5.12
C VAL A 71 2.10 -16.66 5.10
N ALA A 72 1.73 -15.68 4.28
CA ALA A 72 0.34 -15.22 4.17
C ALA A 72 -0.56 -16.30 3.54
N ASP A 73 -0.12 -16.93 2.46
CA ASP A 73 -0.85 -18.01 1.78
C ASP A 73 -1.03 -19.24 2.70
N GLU A 74 0.00 -19.63 3.47
CA GLU A 74 -0.09 -20.68 4.49
C GLU A 74 -1.13 -20.37 5.58
N ASN A 75 -1.41 -19.10 5.83
CA ASN A 75 -2.43 -18.64 6.77
C ASN A 75 -3.78 -18.30 6.09
N GLY A 76 -3.98 -18.72 4.83
CA GLY A 76 -5.26 -18.62 4.12
C GLY A 76 -5.56 -17.26 3.52
N VAL A 77 -4.61 -16.33 3.46
CA VAL A 77 -4.77 -15.03 2.82
C VAL A 77 -4.10 -15.04 1.45
N LYS A 78 -4.90 -15.03 0.39
CA LYS A 78 -4.41 -14.98 -1.00
C LYS A 78 -3.55 -13.73 -1.21
N THR A 79 -2.26 -13.91 -1.48
CA THR A 79 -1.31 -12.79 -1.45
C THR A 79 -0.45 -12.71 -2.71
N SER A 80 -0.28 -11.50 -3.22
CA SER A 80 0.69 -11.15 -4.27
C SER A 80 1.61 -10.04 -3.79
N ALA A 81 2.80 -9.93 -4.34
CA ALA A 81 3.75 -8.87 -4.02
C ALA A 81 4.38 -8.29 -5.28
N LEU A 82 4.40 -6.97 -5.37
CA LEU A 82 5.11 -6.22 -6.39
C LEU A 82 6.37 -5.59 -5.79
N VAL A 83 7.51 -5.77 -6.45
CA VAL A 83 8.74 -5.08 -6.07
C VAL A 83 8.80 -3.78 -6.84
N THR A 84 8.85 -2.65 -6.12
CA THR A 84 8.86 -1.32 -6.71
C THR A 84 10.08 -0.51 -6.26
N ASP A 85 10.53 0.42 -7.11
CA ASP A 85 11.74 1.20 -6.88
C ASP A 85 11.54 2.29 -5.81
N MET A 86 12.50 2.43 -4.91
CA MET A 86 12.58 3.48 -3.88
C MET A 86 13.95 4.17 -3.88
N ASN A 87 14.55 4.38 -5.06
CA ASN A 87 15.75 5.23 -5.17
C ASN A 87 15.41 6.73 -5.19
N GLN A 88 14.14 7.07 -5.25
CA GLN A 88 13.61 8.43 -5.24
C GLN A 88 12.21 8.42 -4.61
N VAL A 89 11.68 9.59 -4.26
CA VAL A 89 10.29 9.74 -3.79
C VAL A 89 9.30 9.26 -4.86
N LEU A 90 8.17 8.71 -4.43
CA LEU A 90 7.18 8.14 -5.36
C LEU A 90 6.46 9.22 -6.16
N GLY A 91 5.95 10.25 -5.50
CA GLY A 91 5.30 11.39 -6.12
C GLY A 91 6.24 12.60 -6.23
N LEU A 92 5.66 13.78 -6.25
CA LEU A 92 6.36 15.06 -6.39
C LEU A 92 6.51 15.81 -5.07
N ASN A 93 5.85 15.36 -4.01
CA ASN A 93 5.79 16.03 -2.73
C ASN A 93 6.25 15.09 -1.59
N VAL A 94 6.78 15.70 -0.53
CA VAL A 94 7.14 15.02 0.72
C VAL A 94 6.58 15.84 1.88
N GLY A 95 5.78 15.20 2.72
CA GLY A 95 5.14 15.80 3.89
C GLY A 95 3.64 15.50 3.93
N ASN A 96 3.10 15.20 5.11
CA ASN A 96 1.75 14.65 5.27
C ASN A 96 0.66 15.46 4.54
N GLY A 97 0.59 16.76 4.74
CA GLY A 97 -0.42 17.61 4.09
C GLY A 97 -0.21 17.73 2.58
N LEU A 98 1.05 17.86 2.14
CA LEU A 98 1.40 17.95 0.73
C LEU A 98 1.11 16.66 -0.03
N GLU A 99 1.34 15.51 0.59
CA GLU A 99 1.05 14.20 0.00
C GLU A 99 -0.46 13.94 -0.09
N VAL A 100 -1.24 14.38 0.92
CA VAL A 100 -2.71 14.32 0.85
C VAL A 100 -3.22 15.22 -0.28
N LEU A 101 -2.70 16.43 -0.41
CA LEU A 101 -3.06 17.34 -1.50
C LEU A 101 -2.69 16.75 -2.88
N GLU A 102 -1.52 16.14 -3.00
CA GLU A 102 -1.12 15.44 -4.23
C GLU A 102 -2.08 14.28 -4.55
N THR A 103 -2.49 13.51 -3.54
CA THR A 103 -3.49 12.43 -3.67
C THR A 103 -4.82 12.97 -4.17
N ILE A 104 -5.31 14.07 -3.62
CA ILE A 104 -6.57 14.69 -4.06
C ILE A 104 -6.47 15.15 -5.52
N ARG A 105 -5.39 15.85 -5.88
CA ARG A 105 -5.14 16.31 -7.27
C ARG A 105 -5.02 15.14 -8.25
N TYR A 106 -4.39 14.04 -7.83
CA TYR A 106 -4.31 12.80 -8.60
C TYR A 106 -5.72 12.20 -8.82
N LEU A 107 -6.52 12.06 -7.77
CA LEU A 107 -7.87 11.51 -7.85
C LEU A 107 -8.84 12.39 -8.69
N ARG A 108 -8.62 13.70 -8.70
CA ARG A 108 -9.37 14.67 -9.52
C ARG A 108 -8.87 14.77 -10.95
N ASN A 109 -7.85 14.02 -11.35
CA ASN A 109 -7.17 14.11 -12.66
C ASN A 109 -6.55 15.50 -12.97
N GLU A 110 -6.26 16.31 -11.98
CA GLU A 110 -5.68 17.65 -12.20
C GLU A 110 -4.18 17.55 -12.47
N LYS A 111 -3.47 16.73 -11.72
CA LYS A 111 -2.06 16.48 -11.89
C LYS A 111 -1.75 15.01 -11.64
N VAL A 112 -1.25 14.34 -12.64
CA VAL A 112 -0.94 12.91 -12.61
C VAL A 112 0.55 12.71 -12.84
N ASP A 113 1.28 12.41 -11.78
CA ASP A 113 2.65 11.93 -11.90
C ASP A 113 2.64 10.52 -12.53
N PRO A 114 3.40 10.29 -13.63
CA PRO A 114 3.37 9.02 -14.34
C PRO A 114 3.82 7.82 -13.49
N ARG A 115 4.79 8.03 -12.59
CA ARG A 115 5.32 6.97 -11.74
C ARG A 115 4.35 6.63 -10.62
N LEU A 116 3.74 7.63 -9.98
CA LEU A 116 2.67 7.44 -9.00
C LEU A 116 1.50 6.69 -9.63
N ASP A 117 1.07 7.10 -10.84
CA ASP A 117 0.01 6.40 -11.59
C ASP A 117 0.38 4.95 -11.87
N GLN A 118 1.58 4.70 -12.37
CA GLN A 118 2.03 3.34 -12.68
C GLN A 118 1.99 2.42 -11.47
N VAL A 119 2.51 2.86 -10.33
CA VAL A 119 2.53 2.05 -9.09
C VAL A 119 1.11 1.84 -8.56
N THR A 120 0.32 2.91 -8.47
CA THR A 120 -1.07 2.84 -7.98
C THR A 120 -1.92 1.91 -8.84
N VAL A 121 -1.85 2.05 -10.15
CA VAL A 121 -2.61 1.25 -11.11
C VAL A 121 -2.15 -0.21 -11.10
N SER A 122 -0.85 -0.46 -10.96
CA SER A 122 -0.32 -1.82 -10.89
C SER A 122 -0.76 -2.56 -9.64
N LEU A 123 -0.63 -1.92 -8.47
CA LEU A 123 -1.07 -2.49 -7.19
C LEU A 123 -2.59 -2.70 -7.15
N GLY A 124 -3.37 -1.70 -7.58
CA GLY A 124 -4.82 -1.79 -7.61
C GLY A 124 -5.33 -2.83 -8.60
N GLY A 125 -4.70 -2.92 -9.79
CA GLY A 125 -5.04 -3.91 -10.81
C GLY A 125 -4.79 -5.34 -10.31
N GLU A 126 -3.65 -5.58 -9.69
CA GLU A 126 -3.30 -6.86 -9.08
C GLU A 126 -4.28 -7.22 -7.96
N LEU A 127 -4.64 -6.27 -7.10
CA LEU A 127 -5.59 -6.49 -6.01
C LEU A 127 -6.98 -6.90 -6.52
N LEU A 128 -7.48 -6.25 -7.56
CA LEU A 128 -8.76 -6.60 -8.17
C LEU A 128 -8.72 -8.01 -8.78
N PHE A 129 -7.60 -8.40 -9.38
CA PHE A 129 -7.41 -9.71 -9.98
C PHE A 129 -7.35 -10.82 -8.94
N ILE A 130 -6.47 -10.74 -7.94
CA ILE A 130 -6.36 -11.77 -6.91
C ILE A 130 -7.59 -11.82 -6.00
N GLY A 131 -8.32 -10.72 -5.86
CA GLY A 131 -9.61 -10.63 -5.17
C GLY A 131 -10.77 -11.22 -5.98
N GLY A 132 -10.55 -11.68 -7.22
CA GLY A 132 -11.57 -12.30 -8.05
C GLY A 132 -12.65 -11.34 -8.58
N ILE A 133 -12.34 -10.05 -8.66
CA ILE A 133 -13.27 -9.00 -9.14
C ILE A 133 -13.15 -8.82 -10.66
N VAL A 134 -12.02 -9.20 -11.23
CA VAL A 134 -11.71 -9.17 -12.67
C VAL A 134 -10.96 -10.42 -13.07
N ASP A 135 -10.95 -10.72 -14.37
CA ASP A 135 -10.36 -11.96 -14.91
C ASP A 135 -8.85 -11.84 -15.16
N SER A 136 -8.31 -10.61 -15.19
CA SER A 136 -6.88 -10.37 -15.37
C SER A 136 -6.41 -9.10 -14.66
N ALA A 137 -5.12 -9.04 -14.34
CA ALA A 137 -4.52 -7.82 -13.78
C ALA A 137 -4.59 -6.64 -14.77
N GLU A 138 -4.63 -6.90 -16.09
CA GLU A 138 -4.80 -5.84 -17.10
C GLU A 138 -6.20 -5.24 -17.06
N ASP A 139 -7.24 -6.06 -16.95
CA ASP A 139 -8.61 -5.58 -16.76
C ASP A 139 -8.73 -4.80 -15.44
N GLY A 140 -8.05 -5.28 -14.39
CA GLY A 140 -7.93 -4.57 -13.12
C GLY A 140 -7.29 -3.19 -13.29
N ARG A 141 -6.18 -3.09 -14.00
CA ARG A 141 -5.53 -1.80 -14.30
C ARG A 141 -6.44 -0.85 -15.09
N ALA A 142 -7.15 -1.38 -16.07
CA ALA A 142 -8.11 -0.59 -16.84
C ALA A 142 -9.25 -0.06 -15.94
N ARG A 143 -9.76 -0.89 -15.04
CA ARG A 143 -10.82 -0.50 -14.09
C ARG A 143 -10.37 0.56 -13.10
N ILE A 144 -9.15 0.46 -12.56
CA ILE A 144 -8.56 1.49 -11.67
C ILE A 144 -8.44 2.84 -12.41
N ARG A 145 -7.92 2.83 -13.66
CA ARG A 145 -7.82 4.06 -14.45
C ARG A 145 -9.19 4.68 -14.75
N ASN A 146 -10.19 3.85 -15.02
CA ASN A 146 -11.55 4.32 -15.28
C ASN A 146 -12.17 4.95 -14.02
N ALA A 147 -12.08 4.30 -12.85
CA ALA A 147 -12.58 4.84 -11.59
C ALA A 147 -11.97 6.20 -11.22
N ARG A 148 -10.68 6.42 -11.57
CA ARG A 148 -10.07 7.74 -11.43
C ARG A 148 -10.63 8.73 -12.45
N LYS A 149 -10.77 8.33 -13.73
CA LYS A 149 -11.21 9.22 -14.81
C LYS A 149 -12.66 9.68 -14.67
N ASP A 150 -13.53 8.81 -14.21
CA ASP A 150 -14.96 9.11 -14.03
C ASP A 150 -15.30 9.78 -12.69
N GLY A 151 -14.30 9.94 -11.82
CA GLY A 151 -14.42 10.63 -10.53
C GLY A 151 -14.89 9.74 -9.38
N SER A 152 -15.30 8.49 -9.63
CA SER A 152 -15.79 7.59 -8.57
C SER A 152 -14.72 7.32 -7.50
N ALA A 153 -13.44 7.26 -7.85
CA ALA A 153 -12.36 7.10 -6.89
C ALA A 153 -12.27 8.29 -5.91
N ALA A 154 -12.44 9.52 -6.39
CA ALA A 154 -12.47 10.72 -5.55
C ALA A 154 -13.68 10.72 -4.61
N GLU A 155 -14.85 10.33 -5.09
CA GLU A 155 -16.06 10.20 -4.25
C GLU A 155 -15.87 9.19 -3.11
N TYR A 156 -15.29 8.01 -3.41
CA TYR A 156 -15.03 7.00 -2.38
C TYR A 156 -13.97 7.47 -1.37
N PHE A 157 -12.97 8.22 -1.82
CA PHE A 157 -11.99 8.83 -0.92
C PHE A 157 -12.66 9.83 0.03
N ALA A 158 -13.55 10.71 -0.49
CA ALA A 158 -14.33 11.64 0.34
C ALA A 158 -15.18 10.91 1.39
N LYS A 159 -15.91 9.86 0.98
CA LYS A 159 -16.70 9.02 1.90
C LYS A 159 -15.84 8.38 2.99
N MET A 160 -14.66 7.88 2.64
CA MET A 160 -13.70 7.32 3.60
C MET A 160 -13.25 8.36 4.62
N VAL A 161 -12.86 9.54 4.16
CA VAL A 161 -12.43 10.65 5.02
C VAL A 161 -13.53 11.04 6.00
N GLN A 162 -14.76 11.21 5.50
CA GLN A 162 -15.92 11.53 6.32
C GLN A 162 -16.21 10.43 7.37
N ALA A 163 -16.18 9.16 6.97
CA ALA A 163 -16.42 8.04 7.88
C ALA A 163 -15.35 7.95 9.00
N LEU A 164 -14.14 8.43 8.74
CA LEU A 164 -13.05 8.51 9.72
C LEU A 164 -13.09 9.80 10.56
N GLY A 165 -14.13 10.64 10.43
CA GLY A 165 -14.32 11.88 11.18
C GLY A 165 -13.59 13.10 10.62
N GLY A 166 -13.12 13.01 9.36
CA GLY A 166 -12.52 14.14 8.65
C GLY A 166 -13.57 15.08 8.03
N PRO A 167 -13.13 16.18 7.39
CA PRO A 167 -14.03 17.15 6.78
C PRO A 167 -14.84 16.55 5.63
N THR A 168 -16.08 16.98 5.50
CA THR A 168 -17.01 16.48 4.46
C THR A 168 -16.74 17.06 3.08
N ASP A 169 -16.04 18.17 3.01
CA ASP A 169 -15.74 18.97 1.82
C ASP A 169 -14.25 18.99 1.45
N LEU A 170 -13.48 18.00 1.95
CA LEU A 170 -12.03 17.92 1.73
C LEU A 170 -11.65 17.90 0.25
N ILE A 171 -12.46 17.28 -0.60
CA ILE A 171 -12.19 17.18 -2.04
C ILE A 171 -12.39 18.54 -2.71
N GLU A 172 -13.41 19.31 -2.32
CA GLU A 172 -13.72 20.60 -2.90
C GLU A 172 -12.83 21.73 -2.37
N HIS A 173 -12.41 21.64 -1.09
CA HIS A 173 -11.66 22.67 -0.37
C HIS A 173 -10.36 22.13 0.21
N SER A 174 -9.52 21.58 -0.64
CA SER A 174 -8.26 20.91 -0.24
C SER A 174 -7.06 21.86 -0.09
N GLU A 175 -7.21 23.16 -0.39
CA GLU A 175 -6.15 24.19 -0.33
C GLU A 175 -6.17 24.98 0.98
#